data_1297d5427745f22ae8db212310e699b7
#
_entry.id   1297d5427745f22ae8db212310e699b7
#
_cell.length_a   1.000
_cell.length_b   1.000
_cell.length_c   1.000
_cell.angle_alpha   90.00
_cell.angle_beta   90.00
_cell.angle_gamma   90.00
#
_symmetry.space_group_name_H-M   'P 1'
#
loop_
_entity.id
_entity.type
_entity.pdbx_description
1 polymer ?
#
loop_
_entity_poly.entity_id
_entity_poly.type
_entity_poly.pdbx_seq_one_letter_code
_entity_poly.pdbx_strand_id
1 'polypeptide(L)'
;MIHKLYSAYNLPADHDVCHLFEHLVIRRFLRAAEKSGNERAFVGELHGTTSESSVFFDVAFFTRESITLFEKVIADVKPFDLSMIHESVSHIEAEMKASVVIWDEAELFRQLARCQKAFTGRRSARLGKITEPAANPPLEIDYQPDDFIDITLTVEIPDASTQVTAAFFCMYPILLDLVRSACFDLAPVYPSSRDEFTAYHDGNLVSQTYTVKKSFDWQNAGKTAQSYLQAFDITPHASRLKDLAEAFTTDPFYNSAPIYFYQKTAAPFTKDDLAKTVTSANLRAILQRAAVTVSTIDKQ
;
A
#
# COMPACT_ATOMS: atom_id res chain seq x y z
N MET A 1 15.19 3.38 -6.08
CA MET A 1 13.77 3.24 -6.50
C MET A 1 13.54 4.02 -7.79
N ILE A 2 12.59 3.59 -8.60
CA ILE A 2 12.24 4.27 -9.86
C ILE A 2 10.89 4.96 -9.65
N HIS A 3 10.93 6.29 -9.58
CA HIS A 3 9.72 7.10 -9.37
C HIS A 3 9.09 7.48 -10.71
N LYS A 4 7.79 7.29 -10.83
CA LYS A 4 6.99 7.74 -11.97
C LYS A 4 5.60 8.17 -11.53
N LEU A 5 5.07 9.19 -12.19
CA LEU A 5 3.70 9.64 -12.05
C LEU A 5 2.92 9.35 -13.34
N TYR A 6 1.79 8.68 -13.19
CA TYR A 6 0.82 8.45 -14.26
C TYR A 6 -0.47 9.18 -13.94
N SER A 7 -1.06 9.83 -14.92
CA SER A 7 -2.28 10.60 -14.70
C SER A 7 -3.22 10.54 -15.90
N ALA A 8 -4.51 10.56 -15.61
CA ALA A 8 -5.53 10.81 -16.59
C ALA A 8 -6.51 11.84 -16.03
N TYR A 9 -6.77 12.88 -16.81
CA TYR A 9 -7.67 13.96 -16.47
C TYR A 9 -8.98 13.83 -17.23
N ASN A 10 -10.08 14.27 -16.60
CA ASN A 10 -11.42 14.29 -17.20
C ASN A 10 -11.82 12.94 -17.77
N LEU A 11 -11.74 11.90 -16.96
CA LEU A 11 -12.27 10.60 -17.30
C LEU A 11 -13.79 10.70 -17.52
N PRO A 12 -14.34 9.95 -18.48
CA PRO A 12 -15.76 10.04 -18.83
C PRO A 12 -16.65 9.19 -17.89
N ALA A 13 -16.54 9.45 -16.58
CA ALA A 13 -17.27 8.75 -15.53
C ALA A 13 -17.40 9.65 -14.29
N ASP A 14 -18.32 9.32 -13.41
CA ASP A 14 -18.51 9.98 -12.14
C ASP A 14 -17.33 9.72 -11.19
N HIS A 15 -17.21 10.56 -10.16
CA HIS A 15 -16.14 10.46 -9.17
C HIS A 15 -16.01 9.04 -8.58
N ASP A 16 -17.12 8.44 -8.17
CA ASP A 16 -17.12 7.12 -7.54
C ASP A 16 -16.63 6.02 -8.47
N VAL A 17 -17.02 6.11 -9.76
CA VAL A 17 -16.51 5.16 -10.77
C VAL A 17 -15.02 5.41 -11.03
N CYS A 18 -14.57 6.67 -11.01
CA CYS A 18 -13.15 7.00 -11.13
C CYS A 18 -12.36 6.47 -9.92
N HIS A 19 -12.90 6.60 -8.72
CA HIS A 19 -12.30 6.07 -7.49
C HIS A 19 -12.25 4.53 -7.52
N LEU A 20 -13.34 3.89 -7.89
CA LEU A 20 -13.36 2.44 -8.11
C LEU A 20 -12.36 2.01 -9.19
N PHE A 21 -12.25 2.75 -10.28
CA PHE A 21 -11.26 2.49 -11.34
C PHE A 21 -9.82 2.55 -10.82
N GLU A 22 -9.51 3.51 -9.97
CA GLU A 22 -8.22 3.62 -9.30
C GLU A 22 -7.90 2.35 -8.50
N HIS A 23 -8.78 1.95 -7.58
CA HIS A 23 -8.61 0.72 -6.78
C HIS A 23 -8.48 -0.54 -7.65
N LEU A 24 -9.25 -0.62 -8.73
CA LEU A 24 -9.20 -1.76 -9.66
C LEU A 24 -7.86 -1.86 -10.39
N VAL A 25 -7.28 -0.73 -10.79
CA VAL A 25 -5.95 -0.70 -11.43
C VAL A 25 -4.87 -1.15 -10.44
N ILE A 26 -4.88 -0.63 -9.21
CA ILE A 26 -3.96 -1.02 -8.15
C ILE A 26 -4.06 -2.53 -7.90
N ARG A 27 -5.26 -3.05 -7.69
CA ARG A 27 -5.49 -4.45 -7.41
C ARG A 27 -5.09 -5.36 -8.56
N ARG A 28 -5.41 -4.98 -9.80
CA ARG A 28 -4.97 -5.71 -11.01
C ARG A 28 -3.45 -5.78 -11.09
N PHE A 29 -2.77 -4.70 -10.76
CA PHE A 29 -1.32 -4.68 -10.73
C PHE A 29 -0.76 -5.60 -9.64
N LEU A 30 -1.27 -5.53 -8.42
CA LEU A 30 -0.81 -6.38 -7.31
C LEU A 30 -1.00 -7.87 -7.63
N ARG A 31 -2.18 -8.26 -8.16
CA ARG A 31 -2.41 -9.65 -8.61
C ARG A 31 -1.49 -10.07 -9.76
N ALA A 32 -1.14 -9.15 -10.66
CA ALA A 32 -0.21 -9.45 -11.75
C ALA A 32 1.23 -9.61 -11.22
N ALA A 33 1.62 -8.82 -10.22
CA ALA A 33 2.92 -8.93 -9.55
C ALA A 33 3.06 -10.28 -8.83
N GLU A 34 2.06 -10.67 -8.04
CA GLU A 34 2.02 -11.98 -7.36
C GLU A 34 2.11 -13.14 -8.33
N LYS A 35 1.33 -13.13 -9.41
CA LYS A 35 1.39 -14.16 -10.47
C LYS A 35 2.75 -14.26 -11.14
N SER A 36 3.52 -13.18 -11.16
CA SER A 36 4.90 -13.17 -11.67
C SER A 36 5.94 -13.55 -10.61
N GLY A 37 5.52 -14.00 -9.42
CA GLY A 37 6.39 -14.38 -8.31
C GLY A 37 6.96 -13.20 -7.53
N ASN A 38 6.36 -12.02 -7.67
CA ASN A 38 6.73 -10.84 -6.89
C ASN A 38 5.77 -10.68 -5.72
N GLU A 39 6.24 -10.94 -4.53
CA GLU A 39 5.51 -10.60 -3.30
C GLU A 39 5.32 -9.08 -3.23
N ARG A 40 4.12 -8.63 -2.82
CA ARG A 40 3.75 -7.21 -2.75
C ARG A 40 4.78 -6.38 -1.97
N ALA A 41 5.22 -6.87 -0.83
CA ALA A 41 6.21 -6.22 0.02
C ALA A 41 7.55 -5.90 -0.67
N PHE A 42 7.85 -6.53 -1.80
CA PHE A 42 9.10 -6.34 -2.55
C PHE A 42 8.92 -5.64 -3.90
N VAL A 43 7.73 -5.14 -4.18
CA VAL A 43 7.45 -4.38 -5.42
C VAL A 43 7.87 -2.92 -5.28
N GLY A 44 7.64 -2.34 -4.12
CA GLY A 44 7.77 -0.92 -3.81
C GLY A 44 6.41 -0.27 -3.59
N GLU A 45 6.35 1.04 -3.63
CA GLU A 45 5.17 1.83 -3.29
C GLU A 45 4.32 2.14 -4.52
N LEU A 46 3.02 2.05 -4.36
CA LEU A 46 2.02 2.43 -5.37
C LEU A 46 0.88 3.16 -4.66
N HIS A 47 0.73 4.42 -4.98
CA HIS A 47 -0.35 5.27 -4.46
C HIS A 47 -1.26 5.68 -5.59
N GLY A 48 -2.55 5.52 -5.38
CA GLY A 48 -3.59 6.08 -6.21
C GLY A 48 -4.17 7.34 -5.56
N THR A 49 -4.69 8.23 -6.35
CA THR A 49 -5.44 9.39 -5.89
C THR A 49 -6.48 9.73 -6.93
N THR A 50 -7.74 9.85 -6.51
CA THR A 50 -8.83 10.33 -7.35
C THR A 50 -9.23 11.73 -6.92
N SER A 51 -9.31 12.63 -7.87
CA SER A 51 -9.83 13.99 -7.68
C SER A 51 -10.87 14.25 -8.75
N GLU A 52 -12.13 14.31 -8.34
CA GLU A 52 -13.29 14.41 -9.23
C GLU A 52 -13.28 13.32 -10.32
N SER A 53 -13.04 13.68 -11.57
CA SER A 53 -12.91 12.75 -12.70
C SER A 53 -11.47 12.51 -13.14
N SER A 54 -10.50 12.80 -12.30
CA SER A 54 -9.07 12.62 -12.60
C SER A 54 -8.46 11.57 -11.68
N VAL A 55 -7.65 10.69 -12.24
CA VAL A 55 -6.96 9.63 -11.50
C VAL A 55 -5.46 9.74 -11.69
N PHE A 56 -4.75 9.61 -10.59
CA PHE A 56 -3.30 9.69 -10.51
C PHE A 56 -2.74 8.43 -9.89
N PHE A 57 -1.59 7.97 -10.40
CA PHE A 57 -0.82 6.90 -9.76
C PHE A 57 0.61 7.38 -9.57
N ASP A 58 1.01 7.52 -8.32
CA ASP A 58 2.40 7.77 -7.94
C ASP A 58 3.05 6.44 -7.59
N VAL A 59 4.12 6.10 -8.29
CA VAL A 59 4.80 4.82 -8.11
C VAL A 59 6.26 5.03 -7.79
N ALA A 60 6.76 4.27 -6.80
CA ALA A 60 8.16 4.20 -6.41
C ALA A 60 8.58 2.73 -6.33
N PHE A 61 8.92 2.14 -7.48
CA PHE A 61 9.22 0.71 -7.56
C PHE A 61 10.72 0.42 -7.49
N PHE A 62 11.06 -0.72 -6.89
CA PHE A 62 12.44 -1.16 -6.78
C PHE A 62 13.05 -1.54 -8.12
N THR A 63 12.24 -2.02 -9.09
CA THR A 63 12.77 -2.56 -10.36
C THR A 63 12.07 -2.00 -11.58
N ARG A 64 12.78 -2.07 -12.73
CA ARG A 64 12.21 -1.74 -14.04
C ARG A 64 11.13 -2.73 -14.49
N GLU A 65 11.24 -3.99 -14.06
CA GLU A 65 10.24 -5.01 -14.33
C GLU A 65 8.89 -4.63 -13.72
N SER A 66 8.88 -4.13 -12.48
CA SER A 66 7.65 -3.65 -11.82
C SER A 66 7.06 -2.45 -12.57
N ILE A 67 7.87 -1.50 -13.03
CA ILE A 67 7.41 -0.40 -13.90
C ILE A 67 6.79 -0.94 -15.18
N THR A 68 7.48 -1.85 -15.86
CA THR A 68 6.99 -2.43 -17.13
C THR A 68 5.69 -3.20 -16.92
N LEU A 69 5.58 -3.91 -15.80
CA LEU A 69 4.36 -4.63 -15.44
C LEU A 69 3.20 -3.65 -15.19
N PHE A 70 3.44 -2.58 -14.43
CA PHE A 70 2.43 -1.55 -14.18
C PHE A 70 1.97 -0.89 -15.50
N GLU A 71 2.90 -0.53 -16.38
CA GLU A 71 2.58 0.03 -17.69
C GLU A 71 1.75 -0.93 -18.57
N LYS A 72 1.98 -2.24 -18.46
CA LYS A 72 1.12 -3.24 -19.11
C LYS A 72 -0.27 -3.28 -18.51
N VAL A 73 -0.38 -3.19 -17.19
CA VAL A 73 -1.67 -3.21 -16.47
C VAL A 73 -2.52 -2.00 -16.83
N ILE A 74 -1.96 -0.79 -16.80
CA ILE A 74 -2.69 0.43 -17.19
C ILE A 74 -3.01 0.49 -18.68
N ALA A 75 -2.31 -0.27 -19.52
CA ALA A 75 -2.59 -0.39 -20.94
C ALA A 75 -3.61 -1.51 -21.26
N ASP A 76 -3.92 -2.37 -20.30
CA ASP A 76 -4.85 -3.48 -20.49
C ASP A 76 -6.29 -2.98 -20.47
N VAL A 77 -7.00 -3.17 -21.59
CA VAL A 77 -8.39 -2.78 -21.78
C VAL A 77 -9.38 -3.92 -21.51
N LYS A 78 -8.90 -5.08 -21.04
CA LYS A 78 -9.77 -6.19 -20.68
C LYS A 78 -10.69 -5.79 -19.53
N PRO A 79 -11.93 -6.24 -19.50
CA PRO A 79 -12.83 -5.98 -18.39
C PRO A 79 -12.23 -6.40 -17.05
N PHE A 80 -12.64 -5.73 -15.98
CA PHE A 80 -12.31 -6.17 -14.63
C PHE A 80 -13.22 -7.33 -14.21
N ASP A 81 -12.67 -8.26 -13.44
CA ASP A 81 -13.44 -9.37 -12.89
C ASP A 81 -14.44 -8.88 -11.84
N LEU A 82 -15.62 -9.46 -11.78
CA LEU A 82 -16.66 -9.08 -10.81
C LEU A 82 -16.18 -9.23 -9.36
N SER A 83 -15.43 -10.30 -9.06
CA SER A 83 -14.83 -10.47 -7.72
C SER A 83 -13.88 -9.33 -7.35
N MET A 84 -13.08 -8.85 -8.31
CA MET A 84 -12.19 -7.72 -8.11
C MET A 84 -12.96 -6.42 -7.86
N ILE A 85 -14.09 -6.23 -8.54
CA ILE A 85 -14.97 -5.09 -8.32
C ILE A 85 -15.54 -5.12 -6.91
N HIS A 86 -16.11 -6.24 -6.46
CA HIS A 86 -16.66 -6.38 -5.10
C HIS A 86 -15.61 -6.15 -4.02
N GLU A 87 -14.41 -6.69 -4.19
CA GLU A 87 -13.31 -6.45 -3.25
C GLU A 87 -12.89 -4.97 -3.21
N SER A 88 -12.83 -4.31 -4.37
CA SER A 88 -12.48 -2.89 -4.44
C SER A 88 -13.56 -2.00 -3.83
N VAL A 89 -14.84 -2.30 -4.08
CA VAL A 89 -15.97 -1.62 -3.43
C VAL A 89 -15.86 -1.75 -1.91
N SER A 90 -15.61 -2.95 -1.39
CA SER A 90 -15.44 -3.16 0.05
C SER A 90 -14.26 -2.38 0.65
N HIS A 91 -13.18 -2.16 -0.11
CA HIS A 91 -12.08 -1.29 0.30
C HIS A 91 -12.49 0.17 0.37
N ILE A 92 -13.19 0.67 -0.66
CA ILE A 92 -13.69 2.05 -0.70
C ILE A 92 -14.68 2.29 0.45
N GLU A 93 -15.57 1.33 0.73
CA GLU A 93 -16.48 1.42 1.88
C GLU A 93 -15.72 1.56 3.21
N ALA A 94 -14.62 0.80 3.40
CA ALA A 94 -13.80 0.90 4.59
C ALA A 94 -13.06 2.25 4.66
N GLU A 95 -12.53 2.73 3.54
CA GLU A 95 -11.86 4.02 3.43
C GLU A 95 -12.78 5.17 3.76
N MET A 96 -13.97 5.18 3.16
CA MET A 96 -14.94 6.25 3.32
C MET A 96 -15.77 6.11 4.60
N LYS A 97 -15.74 4.95 5.26
CA LYS A 97 -16.63 4.56 6.37
C LYS A 97 -18.10 4.75 5.98
N ALA A 98 -18.44 4.40 4.75
CA ALA A 98 -19.75 4.61 4.15
C ALA A 98 -20.07 3.48 3.15
N SER A 99 -21.34 3.25 2.89
CA SER A 99 -21.75 2.34 1.82
C SER A 99 -21.55 3.00 0.47
N VAL A 100 -21.01 2.24 -0.48
CA VAL A 100 -20.87 2.70 -1.87
C VAL A 100 -22.19 2.51 -2.60
N VAL A 101 -22.56 3.48 -3.45
CA VAL A 101 -23.75 3.37 -4.30
C VAL A 101 -23.63 2.16 -5.21
N ILE A 102 -24.65 1.30 -5.22
CA ILE A 102 -24.71 0.15 -6.11
C ILE A 102 -25.22 0.65 -7.48
N TRP A 103 -24.35 0.59 -8.48
CA TRP A 103 -24.73 0.89 -9.87
C TRP A 103 -25.44 -0.31 -10.53
N ASP A 104 -26.20 -0.01 -11.57
CA ASP A 104 -26.53 -1.04 -12.56
C ASP A 104 -25.22 -1.63 -13.12
N GLU A 105 -25.07 -2.94 -13.02
CA GLU A 105 -23.83 -3.64 -13.38
C GLU A 105 -23.40 -3.35 -14.82
N ALA A 106 -24.36 -3.35 -15.77
CA ALA A 106 -24.06 -3.09 -17.18
C ALA A 106 -23.57 -1.65 -17.41
N GLU A 107 -24.13 -0.68 -16.68
CA GLU A 107 -23.69 0.72 -16.74
C GLU A 107 -22.29 0.86 -16.12
N LEU A 108 -22.05 0.25 -14.97
CA LEU A 108 -20.73 0.24 -14.31
C LEU A 108 -19.64 -0.29 -15.25
N PHE A 109 -19.86 -1.46 -15.86
CA PHE A 109 -18.89 -2.03 -16.81
C PHE A 109 -18.66 -1.11 -18.02
N ARG A 110 -19.70 -0.44 -18.52
CA ARG A 110 -19.55 0.53 -19.61
C ARG A 110 -18.70 1.73 -19.22
N GLN A 111 -18.91 2.28 -18.03
CA GLN A 111 -18.13 3.42 -17.51
C GLN A 111 -16.69 3.03 -17.25
N LEU A 112 -16.43 1.89 -16.60
CA LEU A 112 -15.10 1.37 -16.38
C LEU A 112 -14.32 1.14 -17.69
N ALA A 113 -14.98 0.59 -18.70
CA ALA A 113 -14.37 0.41 -20.02
C ALA A 113 -14.00 1.76 -20.68
N ARG A 114 -14.83 2.80 -20.50
CA ARG A 114 -14.49 4.16 -20.96
C ARG A 114 -13.30 4.75 -20.21
N CYS A 115 -13.22 4.55 -18.89
CA CYS A 115 -12.06 4.97 -18.09
C CYS A 115 -10.79 4.26 -18.56
N GLN A 116 -10.80 2.94 -18.73
CA GLN A 116 -9.65 2.19 -19.24
C GLN A 116 -9.18 2.74 -20.60
N LYS A 117 -10.10 2.93 -21.54
CA LYS A 117 -9.75 3.46 -22.87
C LYS A 117 -9.19 4.87 -22.81
N ALA A 118 -9.79 5.74 -22.00
CA ALA A 118 -9.33 7.12 -21.83
C ALA A 118 -7.95 7.16 -21.15
N PHE A 119 -7.70 6.32 -20.17
CA PHE A 119 -6.42 6.25 -19.47
C PHE A 119 -5.30 5.75 -20.42
N THR A 120 -5.57 4.74 -21.23
CA THR A 120 -4.60 4.19 -22.19
C THR A 120 -4.14 5.25 -23.22
N GLY A 121 -5.02 6.19 -23.59
CA GLY A 121 -4.72 7.23 -24.58
C GLY A 121 -3.96 8.46 -24.03
N ARG A 122 -3.86 8.64 -22.72
CA ARG A 122 -3.40 9.90 -22.10
C ARG A 122 -2.17 9.76 -21.22
N ARG A 123 -1.22 8.94 -21.58
CA ARG A 123 0.06 8.81 -20.86
C ARG A 123 0.84 10.12 -20.91
N SER A 124 0.81 10.92 -19.87
CA SER A 124 1.61 12.13 -19.78
C SER A 124 2.19 12.33 -18.40
N ALA A 125 3.50 12.26 -18.30
CA ALA A 125 4.29 12.74 -17.17
C ALA A 125 4.48 14.29 -17.21
N ARG A 126 3.56 15.03 -17.79
CA ARG A 126 3.59 16.51 -17.79
C ARG A 126 2.40 17.02 -17.02
N LEU A 127 2.69 17.75 -15.95
CA LEU A 127 1.74 18.64 -15.28
C LEU A 127 1.20 19.65 -16.32
N GLY A 128 0.06 19.30 -16.93
CA GLY A 128 -0.73 20.24 -17.70
C GLY A 128 -1.42 21.23 -16.78
N LYS A 129 -1.79 22.41 -17.27
CA LYS A 129 -2.65 23.32 -16.53
C LYS A 129 -3.92 22.57 -16.11
N ILE A 130 -4.14 22.49 -14.79
CA ILE A 130 -5.40 21.99 -14.22
C ILE A 130 -6.46 23.03 -14.60
N THR A 131 -7.38 22.66 -15.49
CA THR A 131 -8.63 23.40 -15.64
C THR A 131 -9.56 22.82 -14.57
N GLU A 132 -10.01 23.69 -13.67
CA GLU A 132 -10.99 23.28 -12.64
C GLU A 132 -12.21 22.67 -13.34
N PRO A 133 -12.58 21.43 -13.01
CA PRO A 133 -13.78 20.83 -13.55
C PRO A 133 -15.03 21.50 -12.97
N ALA A 134 -16.15 21.37 -13.67
CA ALA A 134 -17.43 21.84 -13.15
C ALA A 134 -17.77 21.08 -11.85
N ALA A 135 -18.13 21.83 -10.82
CA ALA A 135 -18.50 21.27 -9.54
C ALA A 135 -19.63 20.24 -9.69
N ASN A 136 -19.34 18.99 -9.40
CA ASN A 136 -20.37 17.98 -9.29
C ASN A 136 -21.13 18.19 -7.96
N PRO A 137 -22.44 17.90 -7.90
CA PRO A 137 -23.17 17.97 -6.65
C PRO A 137 -22.53 16.99 -5.64
N PRO A 138 -22.47 17.37 -4.34
CA PRO A 138 -21.94 16.48 -3.33
C PRO A 138 -22.75 15.19 -3.34
N LEU A 139 -22.05 14.05 -3.30
CA LEU A 139 -22.67 12.75 -3.08
C LEU A 139 -23.37 12.75 -1.73
N GLU A 140 -24.65 12.37 -1.71
CA GLU A 140 -25.31 11.96 -0.48
C GLU A 140 -24.81 10.54 -0.15
N ILE A 141 -23.82 10.46 0.73
CA ILE A 141 -23.30 9.20 1.24
C ILE A 141 -24.12 8.84 2.47
N ASP A 142 -24.78 7.69 2.45
CA ASP A 142 -25.44 7.13 3.64
C ASP A 142 -24.34 6.59 4.57
N TYR A 143 -23.83 7.47 5.44
CA TYR A 143 -22.73 7.20 6.34
C TYR A 143 -23.21 6.35 7.52
N GLN A 144 -22.73 5.09 7.58
CA GLN A 144 -22.99 4.14 8.68
C GLN A 144 -21.71 3.96 9.52
N PRO A 145 -21.32 4.97 10.35
CA PRO A 145 -20.05 4.94 11.10
C PRO A 145 -19.99 3.74 12.08
N ASP A 146 -21.16 3.23 12.48
CA ASP A 146 -21.25 2.13 13.44
C ASP A 146 -20.86 0.77 12.87
N ASP A 147 -20.71 0.63 11.55
CA ASP A 147 -20.29 -0.62 10.91
C ASP A 147 -18.78 -0.82 10.87
N PHE A 148 -18.02 0.20 11.25
CA PHE A 148 -16.55 0.20 11.17
C PHE A 148 -15.90 0.39 12.52
N ILE A 149 -14.70 -0.13 12.66
CA ILE A 149 -13.85 0.01 13.84
C ILE A 149 -12.42 0.32 13.39
N ASP A 150 -11.74 1.17 14.15
CA ASP A 150 -10.31 1.42 13.96
C ASP A 150 -9.50 0.46 14.84
N ILE A 151 -8.55 -0.24 14.23
CA ILE A 151 -7.62 -1.14 14.90
C ILE A 151 -6.19 -0.66 14.66
N THR A 152 -5.34 -0.81 15.67
CA THR A 152 -3.89 -0.58 15.54
C THR A 152 -3.18 -1.92 15.49
N LEU A 153 -2.43 -2.11 14.42
CA LEU A 153 -1.53 -3.24 14.25
C LEU A 153 -0.13 -2.79 14.62
N THR A 154 0.49 -3.51 15.54
CA THR A 154 1.85 -3.23 16.03
C THR A 154 2.75 -4.42 15.78
N VAL A 155 3.92 -4.17 15.21
CA VAL A 155 5.00 -5.14 15.07
C VAL A 155 6.18 -4.67 15.91
N GLU A 156 6.61 -5.49 16.85
CA GLU A 156 7.74 -5.22 17.72
C GLU A 156 8.79 -6.31 17.58
N ILE A 157 10.08 -5.93 17.67
CA ILE A 157 11.20 -6.85 17.74
C ILE A 157 11.78 -6.77 19.16
N PRO A 158 11.35 -7.62 20.08
CA PRO A 158 11.83 -7.61 21.46
C PRO A 158 13.33 -7.92 21.51
N ASP A 159 14.03 -7.33 22.48
CA ASP A 159 15.45 -7.55 22.77
C ASP A 159 16.37 -7.43 21.53
N ALA A 160 16.07 -6.49 20.66
CA ALA A 160 16.83 -6.26 19.43
C ALA A 160 18.21 -5.63 19.77
N SER A 161 19.27 -6.20 19.21
CA SER A 161 20.57 -5.49 19.20
C SER A 161 20.49 -4.28 18.27
N THR A 162 21.38 -3.30 18.45
CA THR A 162 21.45 -2.11 17.58
C THR A 162 21.51 -2.45 16.09
N GLN A 163 22.21 -3.54 15.74
CA GLN A 163 22.29 -4.04 14.36
C GLN A 163 20.92 -4.52 13.84
N VAL A 164 20.17 -5.26 14.67
CA VAL A 164 18.82 -5.74 14.32
C VAL A 164 17.86 -4.57 14.26
N THR A 165 17.95 -3.61 15.17
CA THR A 165 17.15 -2.37 15.13
C THR A 165 17.43 -1.56 13.87
N ALA A 166 18.69 -1.45 13.43
CA ALA A 166 19.02 -0.78 12.18
C ALA A 166 18.45 -1.51 10.96
N ALA A 167 18.51 -2.84 10.95
CA ALA A 167 17.90 -3.66 9.92
C ALA A 167 16.37 -3.51 9.91
N PHE A 168 15.74 -3.49 11.07
CA PHE A 168 14.30 -3.27 11.20
C PHE A 168 13.90 -1.87 10.69
N PHE A 169 14.65 -0.84 11.07
CA PHE A 169 14.45 0.52 10.58
C PHE A 169 14.45 0.60 9.04
N CYS A 170 15.35 -0.13 8.38
CA CYS A 170 15.42 -0.15 6.91
C CYS A 170 14.32 -0.98 6.24
N MET A 171 13.79 -1.98 6.93
CA MET A 171 12.90 -3.00 6.34
C MET A 171 11.48 -3.03 6.94
N TYR A 172 11.13 -2.12 7.86
CA TYR A 172 9.79 -2.10 8.46
C TYR A 172 8.66 -1.96 7.44
N PRO A 173 8.80 -1.24 6.29
CA PRO A 173 7.73 -1.18 5.30
C PRO A 173 7.42 -2.56 4.71
N ILE A 174 8.48 -3.39 4.48
CA ILE A 174 8.31 -4.78 4.04
C ILE A 174 7.53 -5.58 5.10
N LEU A 175 7.88 -5.42 6.37
CA LEU A 175 7.20 -6.12 7.47
C LEU A 175 5.73 -5.74 7.57
N LEU A 176 5.41 -4.46 7.50
CA LEU A 176 4.02 -3.99 7.50
C LEU A 176 3.22 -4.56 6.34
N ASP A 177 3.80 -4.57 5.14
CA ASP A 177 3.14 -5.13 3.97
C ASP A 177 2.94 -6.65 4.07
N LEU A 178 3.93 -7.38 4.60
CA LEU A 178 3.78 -8.82 4.87
C LEU A 178 2.67 -9.10 5.88
N VAL A 179 2.65 -8.34 6.98
CA VAL A 179 1.61 -8.47 8.01
C VAL A 179 0.25 -8.07 7.45
N ARG A 180 0.17 -6.98 6.70
CA ARG A 180 -1.06 -6.54 6.05
C ARG A 180 -1.59 -7.61 5.08
N SER A 181 -0.74 -8.18 4.24
CA SER A 181 -1.13 -9.26 3.32
C SER A 181 -1.66 -10.47 4.09
N ALA A 182 -0.99 -10.88 5.15
CA ALA A 182 -1.41 -12.02 5.96
C ALA A 182 -2.75 -11.81 6.68
N CYS A 183 -2.99 -10.59 7.19
CA CYS A 183 -4.19 -10.28 7.97
C CYS A 183 -5.39 -9.93 7.11
N PHE A 184 -5.17 -9.26 5.97
CA PHE A 184 -6.18 -8.45 5.32
C PHE A 184 -6.37 -8.73 3.83
N ASP A 185 -5.75 -9.76 3.29
CA ASP A 185 -5.75 -10.03 1.83
C ASP A 185 -7.16 -10.10 1.22
N LEU A 186 -8.16 -10.47 2.02
CA LEU A 186 -9.56 -10.56 1.61
C LEU A 186 -10.50 -9.64 2.42
N ALA A 187 -9.98 -8.91 3.41
CA ALA A 187 -10.79 -8.05 4.23
C ALA A 187 -10.87 -6.63 3.65
N PRO A 188 -12.02 -5.96 3.78
CA PRO A 188 -12.12 -4.54 3.47
C PRO A 188 -11.38 -3.75 4.55
N VAL A 189 -10.14 -3.37 4.26
CA VAL A 189 -9.23 -2.69 5.17
C VAL A 189 -8.62 -1.49 4.49
N TYR A 190 -8.65 -0.37 5.16
CA TYR A 190 -8.01 0.84 4.71
C TYR A 190 -7.20 1.49 5.84
N PRO A 191 -6.01 2.05 5.59
CA PRO A 191 -5.32 2.85 6.58
C PRO A 191 -6.20 4.02 7.03
N SER A 192 -6.42 4.17 8.33
CA SER A 192 -7.41 5.13 8.88
C SER A 192 -6.86 6.54 9.06
N SER A 193 -5.57 6.77 8.89
CA SER A 193 -4.96 8.08 9.01
C SER A 193 -4.52 8.64 7.67
N ARG A 194 -4.73 9.94 7.45
CA ARG A 194 -4.20 10.64 6.27
C ARG A 194 -2.67 10.75 6.30
N ASP A 195 -2.06 10.55 7.46
CA ASP A 195 -0.61 10.46 7.66
C ASP A 195 -0.13 9.02 7.36
N GLU A 196 -0.68 8.42 6.35
CA GLU A 196 -0.57 7.02 5.91
C GLU A 196 0.87 6.57 5.67
N PHE A 197 1.76 7.50 5.49
CA PHE A 197 3.17 7.27 5.21
C PHE A 197 4.05 7.23 6.46
N THR A 198 3.49 7.59 7.59
CA THR A 198 4.18 7.51 8.87
C THR A 198 3.56 6.42 9.73
N ALA A 199 3.84 5.17 9.36
CA ALA A 199 3.83 4.16 10.39
C ALA A 199 4.64 4.71 11.57
N TYR A 200 4.00 4.83 12.73
CA TYR A 200 4.73 5.25 13.92
C TYR A 200 5.87 4.26 14.13
N HIS A 201 7.09 4.76 14.02
CA HIS A 201 8.28 3.96 14.17
C HIS A 201 9.06 4.46 15.38
N ASP A 202 9.27 3.60 16.34
CA ASP A 202 10.09 3.89 17.52
C ASP A 202 11.08 2.75 17.79
N GLY A 203 12.33 2.96 17.36
CA GLY A 203 13.41 2.00 17.55
C GLY A 203 13.11 0.64 16.93
N ASN A 204 12.63 -0.30 17.73
CA ASN A 204 12.32 -1.67 17.36
C ASN A 204 10.81 -1.94 17.24
N LEU A 205 9.99 -0.90 17.22
CA LEU A 205 8.53 -0.99 17.13
C LEU A 205 8.01 -0.18 15.94
N VAL A 206 7.05 -0.73 15.23
CA VAL A 206 6.25 -0.02 14.21
C VAL A 206 4.79 -0.31 14.42
N SER A 207 3.93 0.70 14.28
CA SER A 207 2.49 0.53 14.35
C SER A 207 1.80 1.33 13.26
N GLN A 208 0.68 0.79 12.79
CA GLN A 208 -0.19 1.43 11.82
C GLN A 208 -1.65 1.16 12.17
N THR A 209 -2.48 2.18 12.01
CA THR A 209 -3.92 2.08 12.26
C THR A 209 -4.66 1.78 10.96
N TYR A 210 -5.66 0.90 11.05
CA TYR A 210 -6.51 0.49 9.94
C TYR A 210 -7.97 0.59 10.33
N THR A 211 -8.81 1.00 9.38
CA THR A 211 -10.26 0.91 9.49
C THR A 211 -10.72 -0.44 8.92
N VAL A 212 -11.51 -1.19 9.67
CA VAL A 212 -12.06 -2.49 9.27
C VAL A 212 -13.55 -2.56 9.56
N LYS A 213 -14.29 -3.42 8.84
CA LYS A 213 -15.69 -3.71 9.21
C LYS A 213 -15.72 -4.44 10.56
N LYS A 214 -16.70 -4.14 11.43
CA LYS A 214 -16.88 -4.81 12.74
C LYS A 214 -17.05 -6.32 12.63
N SER A 215 -17.54 -6.82 11.50
CA SER A 215 -17.66 -8.24 11.20
C SER A 215 -16.32 -8.93 10.94
N PHE A 216 -15.24 -8.18 10.76
CA PHE A 216 -13.90 -8.73 10.56
C PHE A 216 -13.33 -9.30 11.87
N ASP A 217 -12.83 -10.52 11.83
CA ASP A 217 -12.20 -11.18 12.99
C ASP A 217 -10.77 -10.64 13.23
N TRP A 218 -10.70 -9.40 13.68
CA TRP A 218 -9.44 -8.73 13.97
C TRP A 218 -8.68 -9.35 15.16
N GLN A 219 -9.37 -10.05 16.07
CA GLN A 219 -8.76 -10.66 17.26
C GLN A 219 -7.80 -11.80 16.89
N ASN A 220 -8.08 -12.50 15.81
CA ASN A 220 -7.20 -13.56 15.30
C ASN A 220 -6.16 -13.06 14.27
N ALA A 221 -6.34 -11.85 13.75
CA ALA A 221 -5.45 -11.30 12.72
C ALA A 221 -3.98 -11.25 13.18
N GLY A 222 -3.71 -10.86 14.43
CA GLY A 222 -2.36 -10.83 14.99
C GLY A 222 -1.70 -12.22 15.03
N LYS A 223 -2.43 -13.27 15.41
CA LYS A 223 -1.91 -14.62 15.43
C LYS A 223 -1.64 -15.15 14.01
N THR A 224 -2.54 -14.84 13.07
CA THR A 224 -2.37 -15.19 11.66
C THR A 224 -1.12 -14.55 11.09
N ALA A 225 -0.94 -13.24 11.31
CA ALA A 225 0.25 -12.53 10.88
C ALA A 225 1.53 -13.06 11.51
N GLN A 226 1.52 -13.33 12.82
CA GLN A 226 2.65 -13.93 13.51
C GLN A 226 3.09 -15.24 12.88
N SER A 227 2.13 -16.15 12.63
CA SER A 227 2.39 -17.44 12.01
C SER A 227 2.91 -17.29 10.58
N TYR A 228 2.34 -16.36 9.82
CA TYR A 228 2.78 -16.07 8.46
C TYR A 228 4.22 -15.56 8.43
N LEU A 229 4.58 -14.58 9.26
CA LEU A 229 5.93 -14.05 9.32
C LEU A 229 6.97 -15.13 9.66
N GLN A 230 6.65 -16.01 10.61
CA GLN A 230 7.54 -17.12 11.01
C GLN A 230 7.75 -18.15 9.91
N ALA A 231 6.75 -18.36 9.06
CA ALA A 231 6.79 -19.31 7.95
C ALA A 231 7.28 -18.72 6.63
N PHE A 232 7.43 -17.40 6.56
CA PHE A 232 7.73 -16.70 5.31
C PHE A 232 9.10 -17.09 4.74
N ASP A 233 9.12 -17.55 3.48
CA ASP A 233 10.37 -17.84 2.76
C ASP A 233 10.89 -16.62 2.04
N ILE A 234 11.98 -16.06 2.55
CA ILE A 234 12.66 -14.90 1.95
C ILE A 234 13.58 -15.26 0.78
N THR A 235 13.82 -16.54 0.51
CA THR A 235 14.79 -16.98 -0.48
C THR A 235 14.51 -16.42 -1.89
N PRO A 236 13.26 -16.41 -2.39
CA PRO A 236 12.92 -15.84 -3.68
C PRO A 236 13.15 -14.32 -3.78
N HIS A 237 13.24 -13.65 -2.64
CA HIS A 237 13.27 -12.17 -2.54
C HIS A 237 14.66 -11.61 -2.27
N ALA A 238 15.71 -12.44 -2.21
CA ALA A 238 17.07 -12.01 -1.86
C ALA A 238 17.62 -10.93 -2.81
N SER A 239 17.30 -10.98 -4.11
CA SER A 239 17.69 -9.95 -5.08
C SER A 239 17.03 -8.60 -4.76
N ARG A 240 15.77 -8.60 -4.32
CA ARG A 240 15.03 -7.38 -3.98
C ARG A 240 15.62 -6.66 -2.76
N LEU A 241 16.08 -7.42 -1.77
CA LEU A 241 16.79 -6.85 -0.63
C LEU A 241 18.10 -6.19 -1.05
N LYS A 242 18.79 -6.76 -2.05
CA LYS A 242 19.97 -6.13 -2.63
C LYS A 242 19.64 -4.81 -3.32
N ASP A 243 18.55 -4.77 -4.09
CA ASP A 243 18.08 -3.55 -4.76
C ASP A 243 17.69 -2.47 -3.73
N LEU A 244 17.05 -2.86 -2.61
CA LEU A 244 16.76 -1.96 -1.49
C LEU A 244 18.04 -1.43 -0.82
N ALA A 245 19.02 -2.29 -0.56
CA ALA A 245 20.31 -1.88 -0.01
C ALA A 245 21.03 -0.88 -0.92
N GLU A 246 21.01 -1.11 -2.23
CA GLU A 246 21.57 -0.16 -3.21
C GLU A 246 20.80 1.17 -3.21
N ALA A 247 19.46 1.13 -3.12
CA ALA A 247 18.66 2.34 -3.01
C ALA A 247 19.00 3.16 -1.76
N PHE A 248 19.25 2.53 -0.62
CA PHE A 248 19.69 3.23 0.59
C PHE A 248 20.99 4.02 0.36
N THR A 249 21.91 3.54 -0.46
CA THR A 249 23.16 4.25 -0.74
C THR A 249 23.03 5.32 -1.82
N THR A 250 22.23 5.08 -2.84
CA THR A 250 22.20 5.89 -4.08
C THR A 250 21.05 6.89 -4.14
N ASP A 251 19.88 6.56 -3.56
CA ASP A 251 18.69 7.41 -3.66
C ASP A 251 18.77 8.58 -2.66
N PRO A 252 18.61 9.85 -3.12
CA PRO A 252 18.56 11.01 -2.25
C PRO A 252 17.46 10.98 -1.19
N PHE A 253 16.38 10.24 -1.42
CA PHE A 253 15.29 10.04 -0.44
C PHE A 253 15.80 9.55 0.91
N TYR A 254 16.82 8.67 0.92
CA TYR A 254 17.39 8.13 2.16
C TYR A 254 18.51 8.99 2.77
N ASN A 255 18.77 10.20 2.29
CA ASN A 255 19.84 11.03 2.85
C ASN A 255 19.60 11.44 4.31
N SER A 256 18.36 11.55 4.74
CA SER A 256 17.98 11.87 6.12
C SER A 256 17.87 10.64 7.04
N ALA A 257 17.89 9.43 6.49
CA ALA A 257 17.71 8.20 7.27
C ALA A 257 18.69 8.07 8.44
N PRO A 258 20.02 8.37 8.31
CA PRO A 258 20.95 8.35 9.44
C PRO A 258 20.55 9.26 10.60
N ILE A 259 20.01 10.45 10.28
CA ILE A 259 19.58 11.43 11.29
C ILE A 259 18.37 10.89 12.04
N TYR A 260 17.36 10.38 11.33
CA TYR A 260 16.17 9.79 11.94
C TYR A 260 16.52 8.56 12.79
N PHE A 261 17.40 7.70 12.30
CA PHE A 261 17.85 6.54 13.05
C PHE A 261 18.57 6.97 14.34
N TYR A 262 19.47 7.95 14.26
CA TYR A 262 20.18 8.48 15.43
C TYR A 262 19.21 9.09 16.45
N GLN A 263 18.21 9.85 16.01
CA GLN A 263 17.19 10.43 16.90
C GLN A 263 16.44 9.37 17.71
N LYS A 264 16.24 8.19 17.13
CA LYS A 264 15.49 7.09 17.78
C LYS A 264 16.36 6.18 18.66
N THR A 265 17.61 6.02 18.31
CA THR A 265 18.46 4.98 18.91
C THR A 265 19.73 5.52 19.57
N ALA A 266 20.05 6.81 19.36
CA ALA A 266 21.33 7.44 19.71
C ALA A 266 22.58 6.74 19.11
N ALA A 267 22.39 5.87 18.10
CA ALA A 267 23.47 5.12 17.46
C ALA A 267 23.92 5.81 16.16
N PRO A 268 25.21 6.10 15.97
CA PRO A 268 25.74 6.88 14.85
C PRO A 268 25.98 6.00 13.61
N PHE A 269 24.92 5.54 12.98
CA PHE A 269 24.99 4.82 11.70
C PHE A 269 25.09 5.81 10.55
N THR A 270 25.99 5.53 9.61
CA THR A 270 26.01 6.19 8.30
C THR A 270 24.96 5.58 7.38
N LYS A 271 24.70 6.22 6.24
CA LYS A 271 23.82 5.68 5.19
C LYS A 271 24.29 4.31 4.69
N ASP A 272 25.61 4.15 4.52
CA ASP A 272 26.21 2.88 4.12
C ASP A 272 26.12 1.81 5.20
N ASP A 273 26.22 2.19 6.49
CA ASP A 273 26.04 1.25 7.59
C ASP A 273 24.60 0.74 7.65
N LEU A 274 23.61 1.62 7.48
CA LEU A 274 22.21 1.24 7.36
C LEU A 274 21.99 0.29 6.17
N ALA A 275 22.49 0.62 5.00
CA ALA A 275 22.38 -0.22 3.81
C ALA A 275 22.96 -1.64 4.00
N LYS A 276 24.09 -1.76 4.71
CA LYS A 276 24.72 -3.07 5.02
C LYS A 276 23.85 -3.95 5.90
N THR A 277 22.89 -3.38 6.64
CA THR A 277 21.96 -4.16 7.47
C THR A 277 20.82 -4.80 6.67
N VAL A 278 20.56 -4.33 5.46
CA VAL A 278 19.50 -4.85 4.58
C VAL A 278 19.98 -6.15 3.94
N THR A 279 19.78 -7.24 4.66
CA THR A 279 20.22 -8.59 4.24
C THR A 279 19.14 -9.63 4.50
N SER A 280 19.15 -10.72 3.73
CA SER A 280 18.25 -11.86 3.96
C SER A 280 18.43 -12.47 5.37
N ALA A 281 19.65 -12.49 5.88
CA ALA A 281 19.92 -13.00 7.23
C ALA A 281 19.26 -12.14 8.31
N ASN A 282 19.40 -10.82 8.21
CA ASN A 282 18.78 -9.89 9.15
C ASN A 282 17.25 -9.89 9.03
N LEU A 283 16.70 -9.92 7.81
CA LEU A 283 15.25 -10.02 7.62
C LEU A 283 14.71 -11.32 8.23
N ARG A 284 15.37 -12.45 8.02
CA ARG A 284 14.99 -13.71 8.67
C ARG A 284 15.01 -13.62 10.19
N ALA A 285 16.06 -13.02 10.75
CA ALA A 285 16.16 -12.82 12.20
C ALA A 285 15.03 -11.93 12.75
N ILE A 286 14.63 -10.90 11.99
CA ILE A 286 13.50 -10.03 12.32
C ILE A 286 12.19 -10.83 12.27
N LEU A 287 11.90 -11.52 11.16
CA LEU A 287 10.65 -12.29 10.99
C LEU A 287 10.46 -13.34 12.05
N GLN A 288 11.55 -13.99 12.49
CA GLN A 288 11.49 -15.03 13.55
C GLN A 288 11.23 -14.43 14.94
N ARG A 289 11.63 -13.18 15.19
CA ARG A 289 11.50 -12.50 16.50
C ARG A 289 10.30 -11.58 16.57
N ALA A 290 9.73 -11.20 15.43
CA ALA A 290 8.62 -10.26 15.37
C ALA A 290 7.46 -10.71 16.26
N ALA A 291 7.02 -9.84 17.14
CA ALA A 291 5.79 -9.98 17.89
C ALA A 291 4.72 -9.08 17.24
N VAL A 292 3.60 -9.67 16.84
CA VAL A 292 2.49 -8.95 16.20
C VAL A 292 1.33 -8.86 17.17
N THR A 293 0.87 -7.65 17.45
CA THR A 293 -0.31 -7.38 18.27
C THR A 293 -1.31 -6.54 17.49
N VAL A 294 -2.59 -6.77 17.77
CA VAL A 294 -3.70 -5.98 17.23
C VAL A 294 -4.55 -5.51 18.41
N SER A 295 -4.84 -4.22 18.44
CA SER A 295 -5.68 -3.61 19.45
C SER A 295 -6.72 -2.70 18.81
N THR A 296 -7.85 -2.51 19.49
CA THR A 296 -8.84 -1.49 19.10
C THR A 296 -8.44 -0.14 19.64
N ILE A 297 -8.78 0.91 18.90
CA ILE A 297 -8.73 2.27 19.42
C ILE A 297 -10.08 2.55 20.07
N ASP A 298 -10.09 2.59 21.41
CA ASP A 298 -11.25 3.11 22.12
C ASP A 298 -11.42 4.60 21.77
N LYS A 299 -12.50 4.94 21.09
CA LYS A 299 -12.87 6.36 20.91
C LYS A 299 -13.24 6.89 22.28
N GLN A 300 -12.33 7.66 22.89
CA GLN A 300 -12.63 8.49 24.05
C GLN A 300 -13.55 9.63 23.67
#